data_45ac87d6c7a979e924765efe62b0e41e
#
_entry.id   45ac87d6c7a979e924765efe62b0e41e
#
_cell.length_a   1.000
_cell.length_b   1.000
_cell.length_c   1.000
_cell.angle_alpha   90.00
_cell.angle_beta   90.00
_cell.angle_gamma   90.00
#
_symmetry.space_group_name_H-M   'P 1'
#
loop_
_entity.id
_entity.type
_entity.pdbx_description
1 polymer ?
#
loop_
_entity_poly.entity_id
_entity_poly.type
_entity_poly.pdbx_seq_one_letter_code
_entity_poly.pdbx_strand_id
1 'polypeptide(L)'
;MKLFRFFSVVSIVLFIACSEQTKVVDEPDYCTFSVMNILDEDVSVTCSINSHEYVINVPKGQSYTYQQDLVSGFVASDKIPVFMSDHVIFSTSSGIVLESNSKAHFQKMWTEIEPHHLCLKISKELLL
;
A
#
# COMPACT_ATOMS: atom_id res chain seq x y z
N MET A 1 0.76 0.04 -20.82
CA MET A 1 1.36 0.39 -20.81
C MET A 1 1.65 0.67 -20.78
N LYS A 2 1.21 0.60 -20.29
CA LYS A 2 1.64 1.02 -20.17
C LYS A 2 1.99 1.33 -19.53
N LEU A 3 1.43 1.27 -18.88
CA LEU A 3 1.97 1.73 -18.37
C LEU A 3 2.25 1.91 -17.94
N PHE A 4 1.92 2.01 -17.85
CA PHE A 4 2.52 2.50 -17.56
C PHE A 4 2.72 2.52 -17.13
N ARG A 5 2.32 2.31 -16.62
CA ARG A 5 2.77 2.67 -16.35
C ARG A 5 3.02 2.83 -15.81
N PHE A 6 2.62 3.08 -15.84
CA PHE A 6 3.15 3.58 -15.54
C PHE A 6 3.46 3.60 -14.95
N PHE A 7 3.16 3.61 -14.69
CA PHE A 7 3.74 4.08 -14.39
C PHE A 7 4.05 4.18 -13.91
N SER A 8 3.65 4.08 -13.50
CA SER A 8 4.16 4.55 -13.23
C SER A 8 4.18 4.76 -12.81
N VAL A 9 3.94 4.55 -12.35
CA VAL A 9 4.23 5.03 -12.04
C VAL A 9 4.21 5.20 -11.41
N VAL A 10 3.81 5.02 -11.17
CA VAL A 10 4.07 5.41 -10.78
C VAL A 10 4.35 5.76 -10.29
N SER A 11 4.26 5.62 -9.98
CA SER A 11 4.70 6.15 -9.80
C SER A 11 4.93 6.65 -9.75
N ILE A 12 4.70 6.66 -9.66
CA ILE A 12 4.98 7.28 -9.75
C ILE A 12 4.76 7.52 -10.02
N VAL A 13 4.61 7.20 -10.03
CA VAL A 13 4.58 7.44 -10.37
C VAL A 13 4.23 7.70 -10.29
N LEU A 14 3.92 7.75 -10.18
CA LEU A 14 3.73 8.06 -10.20
C LEU A 14 3.64 8.46 -10.19
N PHE A 15 3.39 8.66 -10.22
CA PHE A 15 3.38 9.21 -10.34
C PHE A 15 3.11 9.67 -10.81
N ILE A 16 2.98 9.75 -10.93
CA ILE A 16 2.61 10.22 -11.29
C ILE A 16 1.69 10.54 -11.81
N ALA A 17 1.39 10.14 -12.17
CA ALA A 17 0.23 10.24 -12.81
C ALA A 17 -0.83 10.85 -12.06
N CYS A 18 -0.98 10.61 -10.91
CA CYS A 18 -2.00 11.19 -10.19
C CYS A 18 -2.10 12.62 -10.37
N SER A 19 -1.12 13.31 -10.46
CA SER A 19 -1.27 14.64 -10.44
C SER A 19 -1.26 15.34 -11.66
N GLU A 20 -1.43 15.15 -12.59
CA GLU A 20 -1.35 15.90 -13.64
C GLU A 20 -2.39 16.63 -13.94
N GLN A 21 -2.99 16.95 -13.91
CA GLN A 21 -3.84 17.56 -14.23
C GLN A 21 -4.26 18.66 -13.87
N THR A 22 -4.29 19.04 -14.18
CA THR A 22 -4.59 20.00 -13.92
C THR A 22 -5.52 20.56 -13.57
N LYS A 23 -5.80 20.68 -13.40
CA LYS A 23 -6.54 21.13 -13.09
C LYS A 23 -7.57 21.26 -12.54
N VAL A 24 -7.88 20.50 -12.61
CA VAL A 24 -9.15 20.62 -12.11
C VAL A 24 -9.13 20.86 -10.65
N VAL A 25 -9.83 21.85 -10.27
CA VAL A 25 -9.70 22.29 -8.95
C VAL A 25 -10.27 21.36 -7.95
N ASP A 26 -11.25 20.58 -8.29
CA ASP A 26 -11.92 19.73 -7.34
C ASP A 26 -11.26 18.39 -7.14
N GLU A 27 -10.20 18.13 -7.84
CA GLU A 27 -9.54 16.84 -7.74
C GLU A 27 -8.86 16.72 -6.39
N PRO A 28 -9.08 15.66 -5.64
CA PRO A 28 -8.40 15.53 -4.34
C PRO A 28 -6.91 15.29 -4.53
N ASP A 29 -6.13 15.78 -3.58
CA ASP A 29 -4.69 15.63 -3.62
C ASP A 29 -4.25 14.49 -2.75
N TYR A 30 -4.99 13.40 -2.70
CA TYR A 30 -4.60 12.28 -1.89
C TYR A 30 -4.85 10.96 -2.61
N CYS A 31 -4.21 9.93 -2.12
CA CYS A 31 -4.36 8.59 -2.64
C CYS A 31 -4.83 7.68 -1.52
N THR A 32 -5.69 6.73 -1.85
CA THR A 32 -6.20 5.76 -0.90
C THR A 32 -5.38 4.48 -1.04
N PHE A 33 -5.01 3.90 0.09
CA PHE A 33 -4.23 2.66 0.12
C PHE A 33 -5.00 1.62 0.92
N SER A 34 -5.10 0.42 0.39
CA SER A 34 -5.82 -0.66 1.05
C SER A 34 -4.99 -1.93 1.09
N VAL A 35 -4.91 -2.55 2.27
CA VAL A 35 -4.33 -3.88 2.40
C VAL A 35 -5.51 -4.82 2.61
N MET A 36 -5.75 -5.72 1.67
CA MET A 36 -6.90 -6.60 1.69
C MET A 36 -6.47 -8.02 1.98
N ASN A 37 -7.02 -8.60 3.04
CA ASN A 37 -6.70 -9.97 3.42
C ASN A 37 -7.75 -10.91 2.85
N ILE A 38 -7.37 -11.67 1.81
CA ILE A 38 -8.29 -12.65 1.24
C ILE A 38 -7.85 -14.08 1.52
N LEU A 39 -6.98 -14.23 2.55
CA LEU A 39 -6.65 -15.56 3.05
C LEU A 39 -7.73 -16.03 4.02
N ASP A 40 -7.64 -17.28 4.41
CA ASP A 40 -8.60 -17.87 5.35
C ASP A 40 -8.22 -17.62 6.80
N GLU A 41 -7.20 -16.85 7.06
CA GLU A 41 -6.69 -16.59 8.41
C GLU A 41 -6.47 -15.10 8.59
N ASP A 42 -6.47 -14.67 9.84
CA ASP A 42 -6.08 -13.31 10.15
C ASP A 42 -4.60 -13.11 9.84
N VAL A 43 -4.24 -11.92 9.38
CA VAL A 43 -2.87 -11.59 9.04
C VAL A 43 -2.40 -10.47 9.94
N SER A 44 -1.18 -10.63 10.46
CA SER A 44 -0.50 -9.59 11.19
C SER A 44 0.54 -8.98 10.26
N VAL A 45 0.52 -7.67 10.12
CA VAL A 45 1.48 -6.96 9.28
C VAL A 45 2.39 -6.17 10.20
N THR A 46 3.68 -6.56 10.23
CA THR A 46 4.67 -5.84 11.02
C THR A 46 5.51 -5.04 10.04
N CYS A 47 5.50 -3.72 10.18
CA CYS A 47 6.20 -2.88 9.23
C CYS A 47 7.09 -1.87 9.95
N SER A 48 8.21 -1.54 9.32
CA SER A 48 9.16 -0.57 9.83
C SER A 48 9.19 0.63 8.92
N ILE A 49 8.98 1.80 9.48
CA ILE A 49 8.97 3.06 8.73
C ILE A 49 9.83 4.04 9.50
N ASN A 50 10.92 4.50 8.86
CA ASN A 50 11.85 5.44 9.50
C ASN A 50 12.33 4.94 10.86
N SER A 51 12.66 3.64 10.93
CA SER A 51 13.20 3.00 12.13
C SER A 51 12.19 2.81 13.24
N HIS A 52 10.91 3.06 12.99
CA HIS A 52 9.84 2.76 13.94
C HIS A 52 9.09 1.54 13.47
N GLU A 53 8.71 0.68 14.40
CA GLU A 53 8.01 -0.55 14.07
C GLU A 53 6.54 -0.44 14.47
N TYR A 54 5.68 -0.89 13.58
CA TYR A 54 4.24 -0.88 13.80
C TYR A 54 3.67 -2.25 13.48
N VAL A 55 2.59 -2.61 14.15
CA VAL A 55 1.89 -3.87 13.90
C VAL A 55 0.43 -3.56 13.60
N ILE A 56 -0.06 -4.12 12.50
CA ILE A 56 -1.43 -3.95 12.09
C ILE A 56 -2.04 -5.33 11.93
N ASN A 57 -3.23 -5.53 12.48
CA ASN A 57 -3.95 -6.79 12.31
C ASN A 57 -5.02 -6.61 11.26
N VAL A 58 -5.03 -7.50 10.26
CA VAL A 58 -6.02 -7.46 9.20
C VAL A 58 -6.77 -8.78 9.26
N PRO A 59 -7.96 -8.80 9.86
CA PRO A 59 -8.72 -10.04 9.99
C PRO A 59 -9.07 -10.62 8.62
N LYS A 60 -9.28 -11.91 8.58
CA LYS A 60 -9.61 -12.57 7.32
C LYS A 60 -10.83 -11.92 6.69
N GLY A 61 -10.76 -11.73 5.40
CA GLY A 61 -11.86 -11.13 4.65
C GLY A 61 -12.02 -9.64 4.82
N GLN A 62 -11.10 -8.98 5.53
CA GLN A 62 -11.22 -7.55 5.79
C GLN A 62 -10.04 -6.80 5.23
N SER A 63 -10.11 -5.48 5.32
CA SER A 63 -9.10 -4.59 4.75
C SER A 63 -8.68 -3.54 5.75
N TYR A 64 -7.42 -3.12 5.64
CA TYR A 64 -6.91 -1.96 6.34
C TYR A 64 -6.75 -0.86 5.30
N THR A 65 -7.41 0.27 5.48
CA THR A 65 -7.45 1.35 4.48
C THR A 65 -7.05 2.68 5.10
N TYR A 66 -6.26 3.44 4.38
CA TYR A 66 -5.89 4.80 4.81
C TYR A 66 -5.70 5.68 3.59
N GLN A 67 -5.64 6.99 3.84
CA GLN A 67 -5.41 7.98 2.79
C GLN A 67 -4.14 8.75 3.11
N GLN A 68 -3.41 9.13 2.07
CA GLN A 68 -2.21 9.93 2.23
C GLN A 68 -2.30 11.14 1.30
N ASP A 69 -2.01 12.32 1.85
CA ASP A 69 -1.98 13.54 1.07
C ASP A 69 -0.75 13.51 0.17
N LEU A 70 -0.96 13.69 -1.12
CA LEU A 70 0.14 13.56 -2.08
C LEU A 70 1.07 14.76 -2.08
N VAL A 71 0.60 15.90 -1.59
CA VAL A 71 1.44 17.10 -1.55
C VAL A 71 2.29 17.12 -0.29
N SER A 72 1.67 16.93 0.87
CA SER A 72 2.36 17.02 2.15
C SER A 72 2.87 15.70 2.70
N GLY A 73 2.33 14.59 2.20
CA GLY A 73 2.64 13.28 2.75
C GLY A 73 1.89 12.96 4.01
N PHE A 74 0.92 13.81 4.39
CA PHE A 74 0.20 13.64 5.64
C PHE A 74 -0.66 12.38 5.66
N VAL A 75 -0.61 11.67 6.78
CA VAL A 75 -1.46 10.52 7.04
C VAL A 75 -2.05 10.75 8.43
N ALA A 76 -3.33 10.45 8.60
CA ALA A 76 -3.98 10.66 9.89
C ALA A 76 -3.23 9.94 11.00
N SER A 77 -3.19 10.52 12.18
CA SER A 77 -2.36 10.03 13.28
C SER A 77 -2.76 8.63 13.77
N ASP A 78 -3.99 8.21 13.50
CA ASP A 78 -4.45 6.89 13.91
C ASP A 78 -4.22 5.85 12.81
N LYS A 79 -3.53 6.22 11.73
CA LYS A 79 -3.26 5.32 10.62
C LYS A 79 -1.76 5.16 10.40
N ILE A 80 -1.39 4.03 9.83
CA ILE A 80 0.00 3.71 9.57
C ILE A 80 0.20 3.63 8.06
N PRO A 81 1.14 4.39 7.49
CA PRO A 81 1.35 4.42 6.04
C PRO A 81 2.14 3.21 5.57
N VAL A 82 1.48 2.07 5.54
CA VAL A 82 2.11 0.78 5.23
C VAL A 82 2.86 0.78 3.91
N PHE A 83 2.33 1.50 2.91
CA PHE A 83 2.95 1.57 1.59
C PHE A 83 4.39 2.09 1.65
N MET A 84 4.71 2.87 2.68
CA MET A 84 6.02 3.49 2.83
C MET A 84 6.99 2.66 3.66
N SER A 85 6.68 1.39 3.89
CA SER A 85 7.50 0.53 4.75
C SER A 85 8.85 0.22 4.12
N ASP A 86 9.89 0.32 4.92
CA ASP A 86 11.23 -0.09 4.51
C ASP A 86 11.40 -1.61 4.66
N HIS A 87 10.68 -2.18 5.60
CA HIS A 87 10.73 -3.61 5.89
C HIS A 87 9.34 -4.02 6.36
N VAL A 88 8.83 -5.11 5.82
CA VAL A 88 7.49 -5.57 6.18
C VAL A 88 7.48 -7.08 6.28
N ILE A 89 6.76 -7.58 7.28
CA ILE A 89 6.57 -9.01 7.48
C ILE A 89 5.08 -9.26 7.61
N PHE A 90 4.59 -10.19 6.80
CA PHE A 90 3.21 -10.65 6.88
C PHE A 90 3.22 -12.01 7.53
N SER A 91 2.46 -12.19 8.61
CA SER A 91 2.43 -13.47 9.31
C SER A 91 1.01 -13.85 9.68
N THR A 92 0.79 -15.16 9.77
CA THR A 92 -0.47 -15.72 10.23
C THR A 92 -0.16 -16.56 11.46
N SER A 93 -1.17 -17.25 11.98
CA SER A 93 -0.94 -18.14 13.10
C SER A 93 0.01 -19.28 12.73
N SER A 94 0.17 -19.54 11.44
CA SER A 94 1.05 -20.60 10.96
C SER A 94 2.49 -20.14 10.78
N GLY A 95 2.77 -18.85 10.91
CA GLY A 95 4.13 -18.35 10.79
C GLY A 95 4.23 -17.23 9.76
N ILE A 96 5.46 -16.90 9.40
CA ILE A 96 5.72 -15.84 8.42
C ILE A 96 5.36 -16.34 7.03
N VAL A 97 4.56 -15.56 6.30
CA VAL A 97 4.12 -15.93 4.97
C VAL A 97 4.74 -15.07 3.88
N LEU A 98 5.23 -13.88 4.23
CA LEU A 98 5.87 -13.01 3.26
C LEU A 98 6.74 -12.00 4.01
N GLU A 99 7.90 -11.70 3.46
CA GLU A 99 8.77 -10.69 4.04
C GLU A 99 9.42 -9.90 2.92
N SER A 100 9.50 -8.58 3.06
CA SER A 100 10.18 -7.74 2.10
C SER A 100 11.09 -6.77 2.84
N ASN A 101 12.34 -6.68 2.39
CA ASN A 101 13.34 -5.79 2.98
C ASN A 101 13.60 -4.56 2.12
N SER A 102 12.83 -4.36 1.07
CA SER A 102 13.06 -3.27 0.14
C SER A 102 11.77 -2.50 -0.07
N LYS A 103 11.80 -1.21 0.22
CA LYS A 103 10.65 -0.36 0.00
C LYS A 103 10.23 -0.39 -1.47
N ALA A 104 11.19 -0.27 -2.38
CA ALA A 104 10.88 -0.25 -3.81
C ALA A 104 10.22 -1.55 -4.25
N HIS A 105 10.74 -2.67 -3.77
CA HIS A 105 10.17 -3.96 -4.13
C HIS A 105 8.77 -4.12 -3.56
N PHE A 106 8.59 -3.72 -2.31
CA PHE A 106 7.28 -3.82 -1.67
C PHE A 106 6.26 -2.95 -2.38
N GLN A 107 6.64 -1.75 -2.79
CA GLN A 107 5.72 -0.85 -3.46
C GLN A 107 5.27 -1.40 -4.81
N LYS A 108 6.09 -2.19 -5.46
CA LYS A 108 5.73 -2.80 -6.73
C LYS A 108 4.69 -3.89 -6.60
N MET A 109 4.44 -4.38 -5.40
CA MET A 109 3.42 -5.40 -5.17
C MET A 109 2.02 -4.83 -5.17
N TRP A 110 1.90 -3.51 -5.04
CA TRP A 110 0.59 -2.86 -4.97
C TRP A 110 0.07 -2.61 -6.37
N THR A 111 -1.25 -2.69 -6.52
CA THR A 111 -1.91 -2.54 -7.81
C THR A 111 -2.92 -1.41 -7.72
N GLU A 112 -2.97 -0.59 -8.74
CA GLU A 112 -3.96 0.48 -8.82
C GLU A 112 -5.29 -0.14 -9.24
N ILE A 113 -6.32 -0.07 -8.39
CA ILE A 113 -7.62 -0.64 -8.69
C ILE A 113 -8.60 0.41 -9.20
N GLU A 114 -8.35 1.66 -8.89
CA GLU A 114 -9.11 2.80 -9.37
C GLU A 114 -8.17 3.98 -9.36
N PRO A 115 -8.48 5.07 -10.05
CA PRO A 115 -7.63 6.26 -9.95
C PRO A 115 -7.47 6.68 -8.50
N HIS A 116 -6.25 6.93 -8.09
CA HIS A 116 -5.92 7.35 -6.73
C HIS A 116 -6.22 6.30 -5.67
N HIS A 117 -6.25 5.02 -6.05
CA HIS A 117 -6.49 3.95 -5.09
C HIS A 117 -5.57 2.78 -5.40
N LEU A 118 -4.59 2.54 -4.54
CA LEU A 118 -3.68 1.41 -4.64
C LEU A 118 -4.07 0.34 -3.64
N CYS A 119 -3.93 -0.90 -4.03
CA CYS A 119 -4.36 -2.02 -3.21
C CYS A 119 -3.31 -3.12 -3.20
N LEU A 120 -3.06 -3.68 -2.03
CA LEU A 120 -2.25 -4.87 -1.87
C LEU A 120 -3.16 -5.99 -1.42
N LYS A 121 -3.30 -7.03 -2.24
CA LYS A 121 -4.14 -8.17 -1.90
C LYS A 121 -3.27 -9.27 -1.33
N ILE A 122 -3.53 -9.63 -0.09
CA ILE A 122 -2.80 -10.72 0.54
C ILE A 122 -3.53 -12.00 0.18
N SER A 123 -3.00 -12.72 -0.79
CA SER A 123 -3.64 -13.92 -1.32
C SER A 123 -2.58 -15.01 -1.43
N LYS A 124 -3.02 -16.19 -1.79
CA LYS A 124 -2.07 -17.30 -1.96
C LYS A 124 -1.11 -17.04 -3.09
N GLU A 125 -1.55 -16.35 -4.14
CA GLU A 125 -0.65 -16.04 -5.24
C GLU A 125 0.46 -15.10 -4.81
N LEU A 126 0.15 -14.15 -3.95
CA LEU A 126 1.16 -13.21 -3.45
C LEU A 126 2.24 -13.93 -2.68
N LEU A 127 1.88 -15.00 -2.00
CA LEU A 127 2.78 -15.70 -1.10
C LEU A 127 3.70 -16.69 -1.81
N LEU A 128 3.51 -16.86 -3.09
CA LEU A 128 4.39 -17.71 -3.86
C LEU A 128 5.58 -16.95 -4.38
#